data_56b897cb58fb230a36b08ff07099ba2b
#
_entry.id   56b897cb58fb230a36b08ff07099ba2b
#
_cell.length_a   1.000
_cell.length_b   1.000
_cell.length_c   1.000
_cell.angle_alpha   90.00
_cell.angle_beta   90.00
_cell.angle_gamma   90.00
#
_symmetry.space_group_name_H-M   'P 1'
#
loop_
_entity.id
_entity.type
_entity.pdbx_description
1 polymer ?
#
loop_
_entity_poly.entity_id
_entity_poly.type
_entity_poly.pdbx_seq_one_letter_code
_entity_poly.pdbx_strand_id
1 'polypeptide(L)' 'MNYIHFFSVEIPEWMAQSNQVAQTVGFNTDRYWLWVTGSIEEICKKYNDNELVVKQFGLLFEWLEAQAERTKA' A
#
# COMPACT_ATOMS: atom_id res chain seq x y z
N MET A 1 14.75 11.27 -8.62
CA MET A 1 14.16 10.01 -8.16
C MET A 1 14.20 8.97 -9.27
N ASN A 2 14.44 7.71 -8.94
CA ASN A 2 14.45 6.61 -9.91
C ASN A 2 13.06 5.97 -10.00
N TYR A 3 12.24 6.41 -10.94
CA TYR A 3 10.88 5.90 -11.12
C TYR A 3 10.85 4.43 -11.56
N ILE A 4 11.84 4.00 -12.34
CA ILE A 4 11.91 2.59 -12.77
C ILE A 4 12.10 1.69 -11.54
N HIS A 5 13.02 2.03 -10.65
CA HIS A 5 13.21 1.30 -9.40
C HIS A 5 11.93 1.31 -8.53
N PHE A 6 11.29 2.47 -8.44
CA PHE A 6 10.07 2.61 -7.63
C PHE A 6 8.98 1.64 -8.11
N PHE A 7 8.71 1.62 -9.42
CA PHE A 7 7.64 0.76 -9.96
C PHE A 7 8.04 -0.70 -10.10
N SER A 8 9.33 -1.01 -10.28
CA SER A 8 9.78 -2.40 -10.48
C SER A 8 10.18 -3.11 -9.18
N VAL A 9 10.48 -2.37 -8.13
CA VAL A 9 10.94 -2.94 -6.84
C VAL A 9 10.05 -2.51 -5.69
N GLU A 10 9.91 -1.21 -5.43
CA GLU A 10 9.16 -0.72 -4.26
C GLU A 10 7.69 -1.15 -4.29
N ILE A 11 7.00 -0.93 -5.39
CA ILE A 11 5.58 -1.29 -5.52
C ILE A 11 5.38 -2.81 -5.43
N PRO A 12 6.11 -3.64 -6.21
CA PRO A 12 5.95 -5.10 -6.07
C PRO A 12 6.28 -5.63 -4.68
N GLU A 13 7.31 -5.12 -4.02
CA GLU A 13 7.64 -5.52 -2.65
C GLU A 13 6.54 -5.12 -1.68
N TRP A 14 6.00 -3.91 -1.82
CA TRP A 14 4.89 -3.46 -0.97
C TRP A 14 3.66 -4.35 -1.16
N MET A 15 3.35 -4.72 -2.40
CA MET A 15 2.23 -5.63 -2.71
C MET A 15 2.43 -7.00 -2.08
N ALA A 16 3.66 -7.53 -2.13
CA ALA A 16 3.99 -8.82 -1.52
C ALA A 16 3.83 -8.76 0.00
N GLN A 17 4.30 -7.69 0.63
CA GLN A 17 4.14 -7.48 2.08
C GLN A 17 2.67 -7.32 2.46
N SER A 18 1.90 -6.60 1.65
CA SER A 18 0.45 -6.45 1.86
C SER A 18 -0.25 -7.80 1.90
N ASN A 19 0.08 -8.69 0.95
CA ASN A 19 -0.50 -10.04 0.92
C ASN A 19 -0.10 -10.83 2.16
N GLN A 20 1.15 -10.72 2.60
CA GLN A 20 1.64 -11.44 3.77
C GLN A 20 0.96 -10.95 5.05
N VAL A 21 0.82 -9.64 5.21
CA VAL A 21 0.14 -9.06 6.38
C VAL A 21 -1.34 -9.48 6.38
N ALA A 22 -1.99 -9.44 5.22
CA ALA A 22 -3.38 -9.89 5.10
C ALA A 22 -3.57 -11.34 5.52
N GLN A 23 -2.61 -12.22 5.21
CA GLN A 23 -2.65 -13.62 5.62
C GLN A 23 -2.41 -13.79 7.12
N THR A 24 -1.58 -12.93 7.71
CA THR A 24 -1.19 -13.02 9.11
C THR A 24 -2.25 -12.46 10.06
N VAL A 25 -2.76 -11.26 9.76
CA VAL A 25 -3.69 -10.55 10.65
C VAL A 25 -5.13 -10.52 10.12
N GLY A 26 -5.33 -10.99 8.91
CA GLY A 26 -6.64 -10.96 8.24
C GLY A 26 -6.81 -9.69 7.39
N PHE A 27 -7.31 -9.87 6.17
CA PHE A 27 -7.63 -8.75 5.29
C PHE A 27 -8.81 -7.96 5.87
N ASN A 28 -8.76 -6.64 5.72
CA ASN A 28 -9.80 -5.72 6.19
C ASN A 28 -9.98 -5.72 7.72
N THR A 29 -8.91 -6.01 8.47
CA THR A 29 -8.88 -5.85 9.93
C THR A 29 -8.23 -4.52 10.28
N ASP A 30 -8.44 -4.06 11.53
CA ASP A 30 -7.79 -2.83 12.01
C ASP A 30 -6.28 -2.92 11.90
N ARG A 31 -5.70 -4.08 12.24
CA ARG A 31 -4.24 -4.30 12.14
C ARG A 31 -3.75 -4.20 10.72
N TYR A 32 -4.50 -4.74 9.75
CA TYR A 32 -4.15 -4.63 8.34
C TYR A 32 -4.10 -3.15 7.91
N TRP A 33 -5.13 -2.38 8.24
CA TRP A 33 -5.20 -0.97 7.84
C TRP A 33 -4.16 -0.10 8.53
N LEU A 34 -3.80 -0.42 9.79
CA LEU A 34 -2.69 0.27 10.47
C LEU A 34 -1.38 0.04 9.72
N TRP A 35 -1.13 -1.19 9.26
CA TRP A 35 0.04 -1.47 8.45
C TRP A 35 0.02 -0.73 7.12
N VAL A 36 -1.13 -0.73 6.42
CA VAL A 36 -1.28 -0.05 5.13
C VAL A 36 -0.96 1.43 5.26
N THR A 37 -1.61 2.13 6.18
CA THR A 37 -1.41 3.57 6.36
C THR A 37 -0.01 3.90 6.83
N GLY A 38 0.54 3.14 7.78
CA GLY A 38 1.89 3.38 8.29
C GLY A 38 2.97 3.13 7.25
N SER A 39 2.86 2.05 6.48
CA SER A 39 3.84 1.73 5.44
C SER A 39 3.80 2.74 4.29
N ILE A 40 2.61 3.19 3.88
CA ILE A 40 2.47 4.21 2.85
C ILE A 40 3.11 5.53 3.31
N GLU A 41 2.86 5.93 4.56
CA GLU A 41 3.45 7.13 5.11
C GLU A 41 4.97 7.08 5.10
N GLU A 42 5.56 5.95 5.52
CA GLU A 42 7.01 5.77 5.53
C GLU A 42 7.61 5.89 4.12
N ILE A 43 6.98 5.25 3.14
CA ILE A 43 7.49 5.29 1.76
C ILE A 43 7.35 6.69 1.18
N CYS A 44 6.24 7.36 1.42
CA CYS A 44 6.06 8.74 0.95
C CYS A 44 7.13 9.67 1.53
N LYS A 45 7.45 9.53 2.82
CA LYS A 45 8.50 10.32 3.46
C LYS A 45 9.88 10.00 2.87
N LYS A 46 10.14 8.73 2.59
CA LYS A 46 11.40 8.29 1.98
C LYS A 46 11.68 9.00 0.65
N TYR A 47 10.63 9.30 -0.11
CA TYR A 47 10.73 10.00 -1.39
C TYR A 47 10.35 11.47 -1.30
N ASN A 48 10.39 12.05 -0.10
CA ASN A 48 10.12 13.48 0.16
C ASN A 48 8.74 13.91 -0.39
N ASP A 49 7.74 13.06 -0.19
CA ASP A 49 6.36 13.30 -0.64
C ASP A 49 6.28 13.61 -2.14
N ASN A 50 7.11 12.93 -2.94
CA ASN A 50 7.05 13.04 -4.41
C ASN A 50 5.62 12.86 -4.88
N GLU A 51 5.14 13.76 -5.74
CA GLU A 51 3.75 13.77 -6.19
C GLU A 51 3.31 12.44 -6.81
N LEU A 52 4.15 11.84 -7.65
CA LEU A 52 3.80 10.56 -8.30
C LEU A 52 3.70 9.44 -7.29
N VAL A 53 4.62 9.41 -6.30
CA VAL A 53 4.60 8.39 -5.24
C VAL A 53 3.33 8.51 -4.41
N VAL A 54 2.97 9.71 -4.00
CA VAL A 54 1.76 9.97 -3.21
C VAL A 54 0.51 9.57 -3.98
N LYS A 55 0.42 9.96 -5.25
CA LYS A 55 -0.73 9.62 -6.10
C LYS A 55 -0.83 8.13 -6.37
N GLN A 56 0.30 7.46 -6.58
CA GLN A 56 0.32 6.01 -6.82
C GLN A 56 -0.19 5.25 -5.59
N PHE A 57 0.25 5.62 -4.39
CA PHE A 57 -0.23 4.97 -3.17
C PHE A 57 -1.67 5.35 -2.85
N GLY A 58 -2.10 6.56 -3.20
CA GLY A 58 -3.51 6.94 -3.10
C GLY A 58 -4.40 6.05 -3.96
N LEU A 59 -3.96 5.75 -5.18
CA LEU A 59 -4.67 4.86 -6.09
C LEU A 59 -4.73 3.43 -5.53
N LEU A 60 -3.61 2.92 -5.01
CA LEU A 60 -3.56 1.59 -4.41
C LEU A 60 -4.47 1.50 -3.18
N PHE A 61 -4.48 2.55 -2.35
CA PHE A 61 -5.34 2.61 -1.18
C PHE A 61 -6.81 2.54 -1.57
N GLU A 62 -7.23 3.33 -2.56
CA GLU A 62 -8.60 3.30 -3.08
C GLU A 62 -8.97 1.92 -3.63
N TRP A 63 -8.04 1.28 -4.34
CA TRP A 63 -8.26 -0.06 -4.86
C TRP A 63 -8.46 -1.07 -3.73
N LEU A 64 -7.65 -1.00 -2.68
CA LEU A 64 -7.78 -1.88 -1.51
C LEU A 64 -9.10 -1.64 -0.79
N GLU A 65 -9.54 -0.39 -0.66
CA GLU A 65 -10.85 -0.07 -0.07
C GLU A 65 -11.98 -0.71 -0.88
N ALA A 66 -11.89 -0.66 -2.21
CA ALA A 66 -12.88 -1.28 -3.07
C ALA A 66 -12.90 -2.80 -2.90
N GLN A 67 -11.73 -3.44 -2.74
CA GLN A 67 -11.66 -4.88 -2.48
C GLN A 67 -12.30 -5.21 -1.12
N ALA A 68 -12.06 -4.40 -0.10
CA ALA A 68 -12.64 -4.59 1.22
C ALA A 68 -14.17 -4.49 1.17
N GLU A 69 -14.72 -3.56 0.41
CA GLU A 69 -16.17 -3.44 0.23
C GLU A 69 -16.76 -4.68 -0.43
N ARG A 70 -16.09 -5.24 -1.43
CA ARG A 70 -16.53 -6.46 -2.11
C ARG A 70 -16.57 -7.66 -1.19
N THR A 71 -15.65 -7.75 -0.23
CA THR A 71 -15.57 -8.89 0.68
C THR A 71 -16.60 -8.81 1.82
N LYS A 72 -17.25 -7.66 2.00
CA LYS A 72 -18.31 -7.50 3.01
C LYS A 72 -19.65 -8.11 2.60
N ALA A 73 -19.83 -8.43 1.37
CA ALA A 73 -21.11 -8.88 0.82
C ALA A 73 -21.62 -10.23 1.41
#